data_6e8e4f086589f8e90d22cb8c8ba1032c
#
_entry.id   6e8e4f086589f8e90d22cb8c8ba1032c
#
_cell.length_a   1.000
_cell.length_b   1.000
_cell.length_c   1.000
_cell.angle_alpha   90.00
_cell.angle_beta   90.00
_cell.angle_gamma   90.00
#
_symmetry.space_group_name_H-M   'P 1'
#
loop_
_entity.id
_entity.type
_entity.pdbx_description
1 polymer ?
#
loop_
_entity_poly.entity_id
_entity_poly.type
_entity_poly.pdbx_seq_one_letter_code
_entity_poly.pdbx_strand_id
1 'polypeptide(L)'
;SAYARQREEAGKKSSATTTSDTGTSGAGVKPSALLHSIEKEIDNATRNYEETLSAKIDSLRQNNRILNRHINLLVHNFEQKEQETFCREIRWQQETRNHTFRLIAGIGIGAFLLVILLYMVIHRDVNRQYKIRTKLENSNRRNEELLAARKNMMLTVSHDLRAPLGTISGYAELLQDEKSLKRSKGYAINILRASHHVIGLANNLLYYYRLEAEKEQPEKEIFHPGRTIEDTARLFLPIAERKGLGLTTEVTDSDVLVEGDCGRLVQILNNLLSNAAKFTRTGYIHVGAQYRNSKLSFFVRDTGIGIGKERQEQIFTAFERGETPDEQQGFGLGLAITYKLVTLLAGTIRVQSTPGHGSTFEVCLPMRETDGRTDTAKILPEYGDLSGMRVLAIDDDRMQLDITQKMYARYGMECDCCLNISELIEALRRNRYDLVLTDMRMSEMDGYGVLALLRGSNLGQTRTLPVLAVTAQSDKKPEHF
;
A
#
# COMPACT_ATOMS: atom_id res chain seq x y z
N SER A 1 29.42 -24.68 -10.25
CA SER A 1 30.63 -23.91 -10.69
C SER A 1 30.35 -22.86 -11.77
N ALA A 2 29.21 -22.95 -12.45
CA ALA A 2 28.81 -21.94 -13.45
C ALA A 2 28.10 -20.73 -12.83
N TYR A 3 27.45 -20.87 -11.69
CA TYR A 3 26.70 -19.82 -11.00
C TYR A 3 27.57 -18.81 -10.24
N ALA A 4 28.81 -19.19 -9.91
CA ALA A 4 29.74 -18.30 -9.21
C ALA A 4 30.47 -17.31 -10.14
N ARG A 5 30.58 -17.63 -11.43
CA ARG A 5 31.27 -16.78 -12.42
C ARG A 5 30.41 -15.62 -12.98
N GLN A 6 29.10 -15.76 -12.97
CA GLN A 6 28.20 -14.67 -13.42
C GLN A 6 28.02 -13.52 -12.43
N ARG A 7 28.39 -13.73 -11.15
CA ARG A 7 28.28 -12.69 -10.12
C ARG A 7 29.50 -11.76 -10.06
N GLU A 8 30.64 -12.19 -10.60
CA GLU A 8 31.85 -11.35 -10.63
C GLU A 8 31.92 -10.42 -11.86
N GLU A 9 31.22 -10.72 -12.95
CA GLU A 9 31.24 -9.84 -14.15
C GLU A 9 30.22 -8.69 -14.06
N ALA A 10 29.21 -8.78 -13.22
CA ALA A 10 28.23 -7.70 -13.01
C ALA A 10 28.76 -6.57 -12.09
N GLY A 11 29.84 -6.81 -11.34
CA GLY A 11 30.43 -5.86 -10.41
C GLY A 11 31.47 -4.89 -10.99
N LYS A 12 31.83 -5.04 -12.26
CA LYS A 12 32.96 -4.29 -12.86
C LYS A 12 32.60 -3.24 -13.92
N LYS A 13 31.33 -2.88 -14.07
CA LYS A 13 30.91 -1.84 -15.04
C LYS A 13 30.18 -0.66 -14.42
N SER A 14 30.59 -0.22 -13.24
CA SER A 14 30.13 1.06 -12.71
C SER A 14 31.27 1.78 -12.00
N SER A 15 32.25 2.21 -12.75
CA SER A 15 33.15 3.28 -12.30
C SER A 15 33.90 3.86 -13.51
N ALA A 16 33.53 5.02 -13.87
CA ALA A 16 34.15 6.09 -14.62
C ALA A 16 33.03 6.81 -15.39
N THR A 17 32.78 8.07 -15.21
CA THR A 17 33.71 9.17 -15.32
C THR A 17 33.06 10.43 -14.77
N THR A 18 33.76 11.04 -13.91
CA THR A 18 33.62 12.45 -13.52
C THR A 18 34.22 13.31 -14.63
N THR A 19 33.56 14.39 -14.98
CA THR A 19 34.25 15.65 -15.21
C THR A 19 33.28 16.83 -15.18
N SER A 20 33.59 17.72 -14.33
CA SER A 20 33.35 19.15 -14.23
C SER A 20 33.00 19.85 -15.55
N ASP A 21 32.04 20.76 -15.53
CA ASP A 21 32.45 22.14 -15.72
C ASP A 21 31.37 23.13 -15.22
N THR A 22 31.91 24.21 -14.77
CA THR A 22 31.35 25.41 -14.20
C THR A 22 30.52 26.20 -15.21
N GLY A 23 29.50 26.87 -14.73
CA GLY A 23 28.86 27.93 -15.50
C GLY A 23 27.66 28.54 -14.78
N THR A 24 27.92 29.60 -14.11
CA THR A 24 26.96 30.57 -13.59
C THR A 24 25.82 30.92 -14.53
N SER A 25 24.60 30.94 -14.05
CA SER A 25 23.81 32.16 -14.00
C SER A 25 22.39 31.86 -13.51
N GLY A 26 21.89 32.74 -12.67
CA GLY A 26 20.57 32.66 -12.13
C GLY A 26 19.48 32.84 -13.21
N ALA A 27 18.49 32.00 -13.10
CA ALA A 27 17.17 32.31 -13.61
C ALA A 27 16.16 31.56 -12.75
N GLY A 28 15.23 32.26 -12.22
CA GLY A 28 14.17 31.74 -11.40
C GLY A 28 13.45 30.58 -12.08
N VAL A 29 13.44 29.47 -11.41
CA VAL A 29 12.72 28.28 -11.86
C VAL A 29 11.24 28.55 -11.68
N LYS A 30 10.54 28.67 -12.81
CA LYS A 30 9.08 28.81 -12.86
C LYS A 30 8.42 27.56 -12.22
N PRO A 31 7.34 27.71 -11.46
CA PRO A 31 6.60 26.59 -10.85
C PRO A 31 6.22 25.47 -11.81
N SER A 32 6.05 25.78 -13.09
CA SER A 32 5.76 24.83 -14.16
C SER A 32 6.88 23.81 -14.42
N ALA A 33 8.13 24.20 -14.21
CA ALA A 33 9.29 23.30 -14.43
C ALA A 33 9.40 22.24 -13.33
N LEU A 34 8.99 22.58 -12.11
CA LEU A 34 8.99 21.63 -10.98
C LEU A 34 7.89 20.58 -11.13
N LEU A 35 6.70 20.98 -11.57
CA LEU A 35 5.60 20.07 -11.88
C LEU A 35 5.99 19.09 -12.99
N HIS A 36 6.65 19.55 -14.02
CA HIS A 36 7.11 18.71 -15.14
C HIS A 36 8.23 17.73 -14.73
N SER A 37 9.07 18.11 -13.76
CA SER A 37 10.11 17.21 -13.24
C SER A 37 9.51 16.10 -12.36
N ILE A 38 8.52 16.42 -11.55
CA ILE A 38 7.80 15.44 -10.70
C ILE A 38 6.96 14.49 -11.59
N GLU A 39 6.26 15.01 -12.59
CA GLU A 39 5.53 14.19 -13.57
C GLU A 39 6.46 13.20 -14.28
N LYS A 40 7.63 13.66 -14.72
CA LYS A 40 8.65 12.83 -15.37
C LYS A 40 9.27 11.80 -14.43
N GLU A 41 9.41 12.09 -13.16
CA GLU A 41 9.95 11.17 -12.16
C GLU A 41 8.93 10.08 -11.80
N ILE A 42 7.65 10.42 -11.73
CA ILE A 42 6.54 9.46 -11.57
C ILE A 42 6.41 8.56 -12.79
N ASP A 43 6.49 9.11 -14.01
CA ASP A 43 6.46 8.34 -15.25
C ASP A 43 7.64 7.37 -15.36
N ASN A 44 8.84 7.80 -14.96
CA ASN A 44 10.02 6.95 -14.95
C ASN A 44 9.94 5.85 -13.87
N ALA A 45 9.43 6.16 -12.70
CA ALA A 45 9.22 5.17 -11.63
C ALA A 45 8.18 4.13 -12.05
N THR A 46 7.12 4.56 -12.71
CA THR A 46 6.06 3.68 -13.22
C THR A 46 6.58 2.77 -14.34
N ARG A 47 7.35 3.32 -15.31
CA ARG A 47 7.99 2.55 -16.38
C ARG A 47 8.97 1.49 -15.85
N ASN A 48 9.84 1.86 -14.92
CA ASN A 48 10.79 0.93 -14.31
C ASN A 48 10.08 -0.22 -13.56
N TYR A 49 8.92 0.04 -12.99
CA TYR A 49 8.13 -0.99 -12.31
C TYR A 49 7.45 -1.95 -13.30
N GLU A 50 6.95 -1.43 -14.42
CA GLU A 50 6.38 -2.24 -15.51
C GLU A 50 7.41 -3.17 -16.16
N GLU A 51 8.62 -2.65 -16.42
CA GLU A 51 9.73 -3.45 -16.99
C GLU A 51 10.17 -4.58 -16.04
N THR A 52 10.27 -4.29 -14.75
CA THR A 52 10.69 -5.28 -13.74
C THR A 52 9.66 -6.38 -13.56
N LEU A 53 8.38 -6.06 -13.69
CA LEU A 53 7.31 -7.05 -13.60
C LEU A 53 7.22 -7.93 -14.85
N SER A 54 7.33 -7.33 -16.03
CA SER A 54 7.37 -8.04 -17.29
C SER A 54 8.49 -9.09 -17.31
N ALA A 55 9.69 -8.70 -16.86
CA ALA A 55 10.82 -9.60 -16.73
C ALA A 55 10.55 -10.77 -15.75
N LYS A 56 9.83 -10.52 -14.67
CA LYS A 56 9.49 -11.56 -13.68
C LYS A 56 8.44 -12.55 -14.21
N ILE A 57 7.50 -12.06 -15.00
CA ILE A 57 6.48 -12.89 -15.67
C ILE A 57 7.14 -13.80 -16.74
N ASP A 58 8.07 -13.26 -17.51
CA ASP A 58 8.77 -14.03 -18.52
C ASP A 58 9.68 -15.10 -17.91
N SER A 59 10.32 -14.80 -16.79
CA SER A 59 11.08 -15.78 -15.99
C SER A 59 10.19 -16.93 -15.47
N LEU A 60 8.99 -16.64 -14.97
CA LEU A 60 8.04 -17.67 -14.54
C LEU A 60 7.54 -18.52 -15.72
N ARG A 61 7.31 -17.92 -16.90
CA ARG A 61 6.96 -18.67 -18.12
C ARG A 61 8.10 -19.60 -18.57
N GLN A 62 9.32 -19.14 -18.47
CA GLN A 62 10.50 -19.94 -18.82
C GLN A 62 10.68 -21.12 -17.86
N ASN A 63 10.52 -20.93 -16.57
CA ASN A 63 10.58 -22.00 -15.58
C ASN A 63 9.50 -23.06 -15.78
N ASN A 64 8.27 -22.65 -16.12
CA ASN A 64 7.19 -23.59 -16.45
C ASN A 64 7.49 -24.40 -17.72
N ARG A 65 8.11 -23.80 -18.73
CA ARG A 65 8.55 -24.54 -19.93
C ARG A 65 9.65 -25.57 -19.62
N ILE A 66 10.57 -25.24 -18.74
CA ILE A 66 11.63 -26.14 -18.28
C ILE A 66 11.05 -27.29 -17.47
N LEU A 67 10.12 -27.03 -16.56
CA LEU A 67 9.45 -28.05 -15.74
C LEU A 67 8.67 -29.05 -16.61
N ASN A 68 7.91 -28.57 -17.59
CA ASN A 68 7.17 -29.44 -18.53
C ASN A 68 8.10 -30.29 -19.39
N ARG A 69 9.27 -29.78 -19.80
CA ARG A 69 10.28 -30.58 -20.51
C ARG A 69 10.85 -31.69 -19.63
N HIS A 70 11.14 -31.45 -18.37
CA HIS A 70 11.62 -32.47 -17.45
C HIS A 70 10.61 -33.57 -17.18
N ILE A 71 9.34 -33.22 -17.02
CA ILE A 71 8.25 -34.19 -16.86
C ILE A 71 8.12 -35.11 -18.07
N ASN A 72 8.15 -34.55 -19.29
CA ASN A 72 8.08 -35.34 -20.51
C ASN A 72 9.31 -36.26 -20.70
N LEU A 73 10.50 -35.82 -20.29
CA LEU A 73 11.70 -36.63 -20.34
C LEU A 73 11.69 -37.79 -19.33
N LEU A 74 11.14 -37.63 -18.17
CA LEU A 74 10.99 -38.68 -17.16
C LEU A 74 9.97 -39.74 -17.60
N VAL A 75 8.86 -39.34 -18.22
CA VAL A 75 7.86 -40.27 -18.77
C VAL A 75 8.48 -41.13 -19.88
N HIS A 76 9.24 -40.51 -20.79
CA HIS A 76 9.87 -41.24 -21.91
C HIS A 76 10.95 -42.25 -21.46
N ASN A 77 11.76 -41.92 -20.48
CA ASN A 77 12.76 -42.84 -19.92
C ASN A 77 12.12 -44.00 -19.16
N PHE A 78 10.94 -43.80 -18.54
CA PHE A 78 10.19 -44.85 -17.86
C PHE A 78 9.62 -45.86 -18.87
N GLU A 79 9.03 -45.40 -19.97
CA GLU A 79 8.48 -46.23 -21.02
C GLU A 79 9.54 -47.10 -21.68
N GLN A 80 10.74 -46.53 -21.94
CA GLN A 80 11.87 -47.31 -22.52
C GLN A 80 12.32 -48.43 -21.58
N LYS A 81 12.43 -48.21 -20.31
CA LYS A 81 12.89 -49.19 -19.33
C LYS A 81 11.87 -50.34 -19.14
N GLU A 82 10.61 -50.01 -19.21
CA GLU A 82 9.53 -51.01 -19.15
C GLU A 82 9.50 -51.89 -20.43
N GLN A 83 9.72 -51.29 -21.60
CA GLN A 83 9.85 -52.04 -22.88
C GLN A 83 11.06 -52.99 -22.87
N GLU A 84 12.20 -52.56 -22.33
CA GLU A 84 13.40 -53.44 -22.29
C GLU A 84 13.25 -54.62 -21.33
N THR A 85 12.57 -54.39 -20.17
CA THR A 85 12.29 -55.50 -19.24
C THR A 85 11.25 -56.49 -19.81
N PHE A 86 10.27 -55.98 -20.48
CA PHE A 86 9.23 -56.78 -21.15
C PHE A 86 9.82 -57.65 -22.32
N CYS A 87 10.68 -57.07 -23.15
CA CYS A 87 11.35 -57.80 -24.24
C CYS A 87 12.30 -58.91 -23.76
N ARG A 88 12.87 -58.76 -22.56
CA ARG A 88 13.70 -59.78 -21.92
C ARG A 88 12.86 -60.99 -21.42
N GLU A 89 11.70 -60.67 -20.84
CA GLU A 89 10.80 -61.71 -20.30
C GLU A 89 10.22 -62.59 -21.39
N ILE A 90 9.84 -62.01 -22.55
CA ILE A 90 9.37 -62.76 -23.74
C ILE A 90 10.47 -63.67 -24.29
N ARG A 91 11.75 -63.28 -24.36
CA ARG A 91 12.83 -64.11 -24.82
C ARG A 91 13.10 -65.33 -23.93
N TRP A 92 12.92 -65.16 -22.63
CA TRP A 92 13.15 -66.28 -21.68
C TRP A 92 12.07 -67.34 -21.74
N GLN A 93 10.82 -67.02 -22.12
CA GLN A 93 9.72 -67.97 -22.32
C GLN A 93 9.80 -68.73 -23.62
N GLN A 94 10.50 -68.27 -24.66
CA GLN A 94 10.67 -68.95 -25.93
C GLN A 94 11.64 -70.16 -25.88
N GLU A 95 12.39 -70.29 -24.83
CA GLU A 95 13.37 -71.37 -24.70
C GLU A 95 12.82 -72.66 -24.02
N THR A 96 11.64 -72.62 -23.48
CA THR A 96 11.01 -73.81 -22.85
C THR A 96 10.06 -74.53 -23.78
N ARG A 97 10.59 -75.49 -24.48
CA ARG A 97 10.06 -76.20 -25.65
C ARG A 97 8.92 -77.21 -25.46
N ASN A 98 8.16 -77.31 -24.35
CA ASN A 98 7.25 -78.46 -24.20
C ASN A 98 5.79 -78.20 -23.81
N HIS A 99 5.28 -77.01 -23.95
CA HIS A 99 3.86 -76.74 -23.63
C HIS A 99 3.26 -75.68 -24.58
N THR A 100 3.16 -75.95 -25.86
CA THR A 100 2.56 -75.05 -26.86
C THR A 100 1.14 -74.58 -26.50
N PHE A 101 0.40 -75.41 -25.83
CA PHE A 101 -0.99 -75.01 -25.42
C PHE A 101 -1.02 -74.08 -24.19
N ARG A 102 -0.13 -74.27 -23.23
CA ARG A 102 0.01 -73.33 -22.09
C ARG A 102 0.65 -72.03 -22.51
N LEU A 103 1.54 -72.03 -23.50
CA LEU A 103 2.16 -70.87 -24.11
C LEU A 103 1.11 -69.95 -24.79
N ILE A 104 0.22 -70.53 -25.61
CA ILE A 104 -0.80 -69.79 -26.32
C ILE A 104 -1.81 -69.16 -25.33
N ALA A 105 -2.26 -69.94 -24.32
CA ALA A 105 -3.14 -69.43 -23.28
C ALA A 105 -2.44 -68.39 -22.40
N GLY A 106 -1.12 -68.59 -22.06
CA GLY A 106 -0.33 -67.64 -21.31
C GLY A 106 -0.05 -66.35 -22.09
N ILE A 107 0.23 -66.48 -23.38
CA ILE A 107 0.40 -65.32 -24.28
C ILE A 107 -0.95 -64.56 -24.42
N GLY A 108 -2.08 -65.28 -24.57
CA GLY A 108 -3.40 -64.67 -24.67
C GLY A 108 -3.80 -63.93 -23.38
N ILE A 109 -3.56 -64.56 -22.22
CA ILE A 109 -3.80 -63.90 -20.93
C ILE A 109 -2.84 -62.73 -20.71
N GLY A 110 -1.54 -62.90 -21.06
CA GLY A 110 -0.53 -61.83 -20.97
C GLY A 110 -0.84 -60.66 -21.88
N ALA A 111 -1.29 -60.94 -23.11
CA ALA A 111 -1.71 -59.88 -24.05
C ALA A 111 -2.96 -59.15 -23.57
N PHE A 112 -3.94 -59.89 -22.99
CA PHE A 112 -5.13 -59.27 -22.43
C PHE A 112 -4.81 -58.41 -21.20
N LEU A 113 -3.94 -58.90 -20.31
CA LEU A 113 -3.48 -58.10 -19.17
C LEU A 113 -2.64 -56.90 -19.60
N LEU A 114 -1.85 -57.05 -20.67
CA LEU A 114 -1.09 -55.94 -21.26
C LEU A 114 -2.00 -54.85 -21.83
N VAL A 115 -3.07 -55.28 -22.55
CA VAL A 115 -4.06 -54.33 -23.08
C VAL A 115 -4.75 -53.58 -21.95
N ILE A 116 -5.12 -54.28 -20.86
CA ILE A 116 -5.71 -53.66 -19.67
C ILE A 116 -4.69 -52.71 -19.02
N LEU A 117 -3.43 -53.12 -18.89
CA LEU A 117 -2.38 -52.27 -18.32
C LEU A 117 -2.11 -51.05 -19.19
N LEU A 118 -2.00 -51.24 -20.51
CA LEU A 118 -1.86 -50.12 -21.46
C LEU A 118 -3.07 -49.18 -21.40
N TYR A 119 -4.27 -49.75 -21.35
CA TYR A 119 -5.48 -48.94 -21.21
C TYR A 119 -5.48 -48.15 -19.91
N MET A 120 -5.10 -48.78 -18.77
CA MET A 120 -5.00 -48.07 -17.48
C MET A 120 -3.90 -46.97 -17.50
N VAL A 121 -2.75 -47.24 -18.09
CA VAL A 121 -1.67 -46.27 -18.20
C VAL A 121 -2.08 -45.11 -19.10
N ILE A 122 -2.63 -45.39 -20.27
CA ILE A 122 -3.12 -44.35 -21.20
C ILE A 122 -4.24 -43.55 -20.56
N HIS A 123 -5.21 -44.23 -19.95
CA HIS A 123 -6.34 -43.55 -19.27
C HIS A 123 -5.86 -42.68 -18.11
N ARG A 124 -4.88 -43.17 -17.34
CA ARG A 124 -4.27 -42.41 -16.25
C ARG A 124 -3.47 -41.20 -16.77
N ASP A 125 -2.73 -41.35 -17.84
CA ASP A 125 -1.93 -40.30 -18.45
C ASP A 125 -2.82 -39.23 -19.10
N VAL A 126 -3.83 -39.61 -19.85
CA VAL A 126 -4.85 -38.73 -20.45
C VAL A 126 -5.57 -37.93 -19.34
N ASN A 127 -6.01 -38.58 -18.26
CA ASN A 127 -6.66 -37.93 -17.14
C ASN A 127 -5.69 -36.96 -16.40
N ARG A 128 -4.40 -37.31 -16.33
CA ARG A 128 -3.39 -36.44 -15.73
C ARG A 128 -3.11 -35.22 -16.60
N GLN A 129 -2.97 -35.41 -17.89
CA GLN A 129 -2.79 -34.31 -18.85
C GLN A 129 -4.01 -33.38 -18.87
N TYR A 130 -5.20 -33.93 -18.87
CA TYR A 130 -6.44 -33.15 -18.79
C TYR A 130 -6.48 -32.29 -17.53
N LYS A 131 -6.17 -32.88 -16.35
CA LYS A 131 -6.11 -32.12 -15.08
C LYS A 131 -5.04 -31.02 -15.08
N ILE A 132 -3.87 -31.30 -15.67
CA ILE A 132 -2.79 -30.31 -15.77
C ILE A 132 -3.20 -29.19 -16.72
N ARG A 133 -3.76 -29.53 -17.87
CA ARG A 133 -4.24 -28.57 -18.86
C ARG A 133 -5.33 -27.67 -18.28
N THR A 134 -6.32 -28.23 -17.61
CA THR A 134 -7.40 -27.47 -16.96
C THR A 134 -6.86 -26.55 -15.86
N LYS A 135 -5.89 -27.03 -15.06
CA LYS A 135 -5.22 -26.19 -14.06
C LYS A 135 -4.43 -25.04 -14.70
N LEU A 136 -3.73 -25.33 -15.80
CA LEU A 136 -2.96 -24.33 -16.54
C LEU A 136 -3.88 -23.28 -17.18
N GLU A 137 -4.95 -23.72 -17.85
CA GLU A 137 -5.95 -22.84 -18.45
C GLU A 137 -6.62 -21.96 -17.40
N ASN A 138 -6.98 -22.52 -16.24
CA ASN A 138 -7.53 -21.74 -15.11
C ASN A 138 -6.50 -20.76 -14.53
N SER A 139 -5.24 -21.17 -14.41
CA SER A 139 -4.18 -20.30 -13.94
C SER A 139 -3.88 -19.16 -14.92
N ASN A 140 -3.83 -19.46 -16.22
CA ASN A 140 -3.66 -18.45 -17.25
C ASN A 140 -4.82 -17.46 -17.30
N ARG A 141 -6.05 -17.95 -17.25
CA ARG A 141 -7.24 -17.10 -17.19
C ARG A 141 -7.19 -16.18 -15.97
N ARG A 142 -6.84 -16.73 -14.80
CA ARG A 142 -6.70 -15.92 -13.58
C ARG A 142 -5.59 -14.86 -13.71
N ASN A 143 -4.48 -15.21 -14.36
CA ASN A 143 -3.40 -14.25 -14.64
C ASN A 143 -3.85 -13.15 -15.61
N GLU A 144 -4.60 -13.50 -16.65
CA GLU A 144 -5.16 -12.52 -17.59
C GLU A 144 -6.16 -11.59 -16.90
N GLU A 145 -7.03 -12.12 -16.05
CA GLU A 145 -7.98 -11.33 -15.23
C GLU A 145 -7.23 -10.37 -14.30
N LEU A 146 -6.15 -10.83 -13.64
CA LEU A 146 -5.30 -10.00 -12.78
C LEU A 146 -4.56 -8.91 -13.57
N LEU A 147 -4.03 -9.24 -14.74
CA LEU A 147 -3.36 -8.26 -15.61
C LEU A 147 -4.34 -7.22 -16.16
N ALA A 148 -5.54 -7.64 -16.55
CA ALA A 148 -6.59 -6.73 -17.00
C ALA A 148 -7.05 -5.80 -15.86
N ALA A 149 -7.29 -6.33 -14.67
CA ALA A 149 -7.63 -5.53 -13.49
C ALA A 149 -6.53 -4.52 -13.17
N ARG A 150 -5.26 -4.93 -13.22
CA ARG A 150 -4.12 -4.04 -13.00
C ARG A 150 -3.99 -2.94 -14.05
N LYS A 151 -4.22 -3.27 -15.32
CA LYS A 151 -4.22 -2.27 -16.40
C LYS A 151 -5.33 -1.25 -16.22
N ASN A 152 -6.54 -1.70 -15.93
CA ASN A 152 -7.68 -0.82 -15.67
C ASN A 152 -7.42 0.10 -14.48
N MET A 153 -6.85 -0.44 -13.42
CA MET A 153 -6.43 0.32 -12.25
C MET A 153 -5.44 1.43 -12.61
N MET A 154 -4.39 1.13 -13.39
CA MET A 154 -3.43 2.16 -13.83
C MET A 154 -4.06 3.26 -14.66
N LEU A 155 -5.01 2.91 -15.52
CA LEU A 155 -5.76 3.90 -16.31
C LEU A 155 -6.61 4.81 -15.41
N THR A 156 -7.30 4.23 -14.42
CA THR A 156 -8.12 4.99 -13.45
C THR A 156 -7.25 5.93 -12.62
N VAL A 157 -6.12 5.45 -12.08
CA VAL A 157 -5.18 6.28 -11.31
C VAL A 157 -4.63 7.43 -12.17
N SER A 158 -4.24 7.15 -13.41
CA SER A 158 -3.72 8.18 -14.33
C SER A 158 -4.76 9.24 -14.66
N HIS A 159 -6.00 8.84 -14.87
CA HIS A 159 -7.11 9.77 -15.09
C HIS A 159 -7.35 10.66 -13.87
N ASP A 160 -7.36 10.07 -12.67
CA ASP A 160 -7.67 10.77 -11.42
C ASP A 160 -6.55 11.69 -10.93
N LEU A 161 -5.32 11.41 -11.33
CA LEU A 161 -4.20 12.31 -11.11
C LEU A 161 -4.24 13.49 -12.09
N ARG A 162 -4.64 13.27 -13.32
CA ARG A 162 -4.62 14.32 -14.35
C ARG A 162 -5.57 15.49 -14.03
N ALA A 163 -6.77 15.22 -13.53
CA ALA A 163 -7.75 16.25 -13.24
C ALA A 163 -7.29 17.27 -12.18
N PRO A 164 -6.86 16.86 -10.97
CA PRO A 164 -6.37 17.80 -9.97
C PRO A 164 -5.05 18.49 -10.38
N LEU A 165 -4.15 17.78 -11.10
CA LEU A 165 -2.93 18.40 -11.62
C LEU A 165 -3.27 19.49 -12.66
N GLY A 166 -4.24 19.26 -13.54
CA GLY A 166 -4.74 20.27 -14.45
C GLY A 166 -5.36 21.47 -13.71
N THR A 167 -6.07 21.21 -12.61
CA THR A 167 -6.61 22.27 -11.74
C THR A 167 -5.50 23.11 -11.11
N ILE A 168 -4.44 22.45 -10.59
CA ILE A 168 -3.27 23.15 -10.03
C ILE A 168 -2.61 24.03 -11.09
N SER A 169 -2.32 23.46 -12.26
CA SER A 169 -1.69 24.20 -13.38
C SER A 169 -2.54 25.39 -13.81
N GLY A 170 -3.83 25.21 -14.05
CA GLY A 170 -4.71 26.28 -14.49
C GLY A 170 -4.84 27.41 -13.47
N TYR A 171 -4.98 27.10 -12.18
CA TYR A 171 -5.00 28.17 -11.15
C TYR A 171 -3.62 28.81 -10.94
N ALA A 172 -2.53 28.07 -11.13
CA ALA A 172 -1.19 28.65 -11.08
C ALA A 172 -0.95 29.64 -12.22
N GLU A 173 -1.39 29.34 -13.44
CA GLU A 173 -1.36 30.25 -14.58
C GLU A 173 -2.19 31.51 -14.31
N LEU A 174 -3.44 31.35 -13.85
CA LEU A 174 -4.28 32.49 -13.49
C LEU A 174 -3.70 33.36 -12.37
N LEU A 175 -2.93 32.76 -11.47
CA LEU A 175 -2.29 33.47 -10.37
C LEU A 175 -1.17 34.39 -10.84
N GLN A 176 -0.48 34.06 -11.95
CA GLN A 176 0.62 34.86 -12.48
C GLN A 176 0.19 36.27 -12.94
N ASP A 177 -1.00 36.37 -13.51
CA ASP A 177 -1.52 37.62 -14.06
C ASP A 177 -2.49 38.36 -13.12
N GLU A 178 -2.82 37.78 -11.96
CA GLU A 178 -3.85 38.31 -11.08
C GLU A 178 -3.30 39.37 -10.12
N LYS A 179 -3.82 40.58 -10.21
CA LYS A 179 -3.45 41.73 -9.37
C LYS A 179 -4.32 41.87 -8.11
N SER A 180 -5.46 41.22 -8.06
CA SER A 180 -6.39 41.29 -6.93
C SER A 180 -5.99 40.31 -5.82
N LEU A 181 -5.60 40.80 -4.66
CA LEU A 181 -5.23 39.96 -3.50
C LEU A 181 -6.33 38.97 -3.09
N LYS A 182 -7.60 39.34 -3.21
CA LYS A 182 -8.73 38.48 -2.88
C LYS A 182 -8.87 37.30 -3.84
N ARG A 183 -8.67 37.53 -5.14
CA ARG A 183 -8.69 36.46 -6.16
C ARG A 183 -7.47 35.57 -6.06
N SER A 184 -6.28 36.17 -5.86
CA SER A 184 -5.03 35.42 -5.66
C SER A 184 -5.12 34.46 -4.47
N LYS A 185 -5.71 34.89 -3.34
CA LYS A 185 -5.98 34.01 -2.19
C LYS A 185 -6.95 32.89 -2.57
N GLY A 186 -8.01 33.17 -3.36
CA GLY A 186 -8.94 32.15 -3.85
C GLY A 186 -8.26 31.09 -4.72
N TYR A 187 -7.40 31.52 -5.64
CA TYR A 187 -6.63 30.61 -6.50
C TYR A 187 -5.66 29.74 -5.70
N ALA A 188 -4.93 30.36 -4.76
CA ALA A 188 -4.03 29.62 -3.86
C ALA A 188 -4.75 28.55 -3.02
N ILE A 189 -5.95 28.85 -2.51
CA ILE A 189 -6.78 27.87 -1.78
C ILE A 189 -7.19 26.71 -2.68
N ASN A 190 -7.54 26.97 -3.93
CA ASN A 190 -7.93 25.93 -4.88
C ASN A 190 -6.72 25.05 -5.28
N ILE A 191 -5.55 25.64 -5.48
CA ILE A 191 -4.29 24.91 -5.69
C ILE A 191 -4.00 24.01 -4.50
N LEU A 192 -4.05 24.54 -3.28
CA LEU A 192 -3.80 23.78 -2.06
C LEU A 192 -4.77 22.60 -1.89
N ARG A 193 -6.07 22.85 -2.17
CA ARG A 193 -7.10 21.79 -2.12
C ARG A 193 -6.83 20.68 -3.13
N ALA A 194 -6.49 21.04 -4.37
CA ALA A 194 -6.15 20.08 -5.41
C ALA A 194 -4.86 19.31 -5.11
N SER A 195 -3.85 19.97 -4.52
CA SER A 195 -2.60 19.35 -4.06
C SER A 195 -2.87 18.33 -2.95
N HIS A 196 -3.63 18.69 -1.91
CA HIS A 196 -4.03 17.74 -0.86
C HIS A 196 -4.79 16.55 -1.41
N HIS A 197 -5.61 16.76 -2.45
CA HIS A 197 -6.31 15.66 -3.12
C HIS A 197 -5.34 14.68 -3.80
N VAL A 198 -4.32 15.17 -4.50
CA VAL A 198 -3.27 14.34 -5.12
C VAL A 198 -2.47 13.56 -4.06
N ILE A 199 -2.05 14.23 -2.98
CA ILE A 199 -1.31 13.60 -1.89
C ILE A 199 -2.17 12.50 -1.24
N GLY A 200 -3.44 12.77 -0.99
CA GLY A 200 -4.39 11.78 -0.45
C GLY A 200 -4.54 10.56 -1.36
N LEU A 201 -4.61 10.77 -2.68
CA LEU A 201 -4.64 9.68 -3.66
C LEU A 201 -3.36 8.84 -3.60
N ALA A 202 -2.20 9.49 -3.64
CA ALA A 202 -0.91 8.81 -3.62
C ALA A 202 -0.73 7.98 -2.33
N ASN A 203 -1.07 8.55 -1.17
CA ASN A 203 -1.00 7.87 0.11
C ASN A 203 -1.94 6.67 0.18
N ASN A 204 -3.20 6.81 -0.26
CA ASN A 204 -4.16 5.71 -0.31
C ASN A 204 -3.70 4.59 -1.24
N LEU A 205 -3.11 4.94 -2.37
CA LEU A 205 -2.57 3.98 -3.33
C LEU A 205 -1.39 3.20 -2.76
N LEU A 206 -0.41 3.91 -2.18
CA LEU A 206 0.74 3.29 -1.52
C LEU A 206 0.30 2.38 -0.38
N TYR A 207 -0.66 2.84 0.43
CA TYR A 207 -1.20 2.08 1.54
C TYR A 207 -1.94 0.82 1.07
N TYR A 208 -2.77 0.93 0.02
CA TYR A 208 -3.42 -0.21 -0.60
C TYR A 208 -2.39 -1.27 -1.05
N TYR A 209 -1.30 -0.85 -1.70
CA TYR A 209 -0.25 -1.77 -2.13
C TYR A 209 0.51 -2.43 -0.98
N ARG A 210 0.74 -1.71 0.13
CA ARG A 210 1.36 -2.29 1.33
C ARG A 210 0.48 -3.39 1.92
N LEU A 211 -0.83 -3.14 2.01
CA LEU A 211 -1.81 -4.13 2.45
C LEU A 211 -1.90 -5.32 1.48
N GLU A 212 -1.81 -5.07 0.17
CA GLU A 212 -1.81 -6.13 -0.86
C GLU A 212 -0.58 -7.04 -0.77
N ALA A 213 0.57 -6.46 -0.44
CA ALA A 213 1.83 -7.18 -0.29
C ALA A 213 1.94 -7.96 1.03
N GLU A 214 0.91 -7.97 1.88
CA GLU A 214 0.87 -8.60 3.21
C GLU A 214 2.07 -8.21 4.10
N LYS A 215 2.64 -7.03 3.87
CA LYS A 215 3.78 -6.52 4.64
C LYS A 215 3.38 -5.83 5.93
N GLU A 216 2.11 -5.50 6.06
CA GLU A 216 1.55 -4.83 7.22
C GLU A 216 1.17 -5.84 8.30
N GLN A 217 1.59 -5.57 9.52
CA GLN A 217 1.16 -6.33 10.70
C GLN A 217 0.36 -5.41 11.62
N PRO A 218 -0.68 -5.93 12.32
CA PRO A 218 -1.40 -5.15 13.30
C PRO A 218 -0.46 -4.72 14.44
N GLU A 219 -0.53 -3.45 14.81
CA GLU A 219 0.15 -2.94 16.01
C GLU A 219 -0.76 -3.17 17.22
N LYS A 220 -0.21 -3.81 18.26
CA LYS A 220 -0.95 -4.10 19.47
C LYS A 220 -0.72 -3.01 20.50
N GLU A 221 -1.79 -2.30 20.84
CA GLU A 221 -1.82 -1.32 21.91
C GLU A 221 -3.05 -1.52 22.80
N ILE A 222 -3.00 -1.00 24.01
CA ILE A 222 -4.11 -1.07 24.97
C ILE A 222 -4.89 0.25 24.91
N PHE A 223 -6.18 0.17 24.63
CA PHE A 223 -7.02 1.35 24.49
C PHE A 223 -8.49 1.09 24.82
N HIS A 224 -9.29 2.15 24.97
CA HIS A 224 -10.73 2.09 25.15
C HIS A 224 -11.46 2.19 23.80
N PRO A 225 -12.02 1.10 23.26
CA PRO A 225 -12.62 1.12 21.93
C PRO A 225 -13.84 2.06 21.84
N GLY A 226 -14.64 2.13 22.89
CA GLY A 226 -15.80 3.01 22.93
C GLY A 226 -15.41 4.48 22.84
N ARG A 227 -14.46 4.92 23.66
CA ARG A 227 -13.96 6.30 23.63
C ARG A 227 -13.34 6.64 22.28
N THR A 228 -12.56 5.71 21.71
CA THR A 228 -11.98 5.89 20.39
C THR A 228 -13.04 6.11 19.30
N ILE A 229 -14.15 5.36 19.36
CA ILE A 229 -15.26 5.53 18.41
C ILE A 229 -15.97 6.87 18.63
N GLU A 230 -16.26 7.24 19.86
CA GLU A 230 -16.90 8.54 20.19
C GLU A 230 -16.03 9.72 19.75
N ASP A 231 -14.75 9.71 20.09
CA ASP A 231 -13.82 10.79 19.74
C ASP A 231 -13.66 10.91 18.23
N THR A 232 -13.56 9.77 17.52
CA THR A 232 -13.50 9.77 16.06
C THR A 232 -14.79 10.31 15.45
N ALA A 233 -15.96 9.90 15.95
CA ALA A 233 -17.25 10.41 15.45
C ALA A 233 -17.40 11.91 15.72
N ARG A 234 -16.93 12.40 16.86
CA ARG A 234 -16.96 13.82 17.25
C ARG A 234 -16.21 14.71 16.25
N LEU A 235 -15.12 14.22 15.65
CA LEU A 235 -14.40 14.97 14.64
C LEU A 235 -15.22 15.26 13.38
N PHE A 236 -16.29 14.51 13.15
CA PHE A 236 -17.18 14.71 12.01
C PHE A 236 -18.35 15.64 12.28
N LEU A 237 -18.60 16.05 13.54
CA LEU A 237 -19.66 17.00 13.89
C LEU A 237 -19.60 18.30 13.07
N PRO A 238 -18.45 18.99 12.93
CA PRO A 238 -18.40 20.22 12.15
C PRO A 238 -18.67 19.99 10.65
N ILE A 239 -18.42 18.79 10.15
CA ILE A 239 -18.69 18.43 8.75
C ILE A 239 -20.19 18.19 8.57
N ALA A 240 -20.81 17.46 9.50
CA ALA A 240 -22.23 17.17 9.51
C ALA A 240 -23.04 18.47 9.65
N GLU A 241 -22.70 19.33 10.62
CA GLU A 241 -23.35 20.64 10.85
C GLU A 241 -23.31 21.54 9.61
N ARG A 242 -22.16 21.65 8.96
CA ARG A 242 -22.04 22.44 7.70
C ARG A 242 -22.92 21.92 6.57
N LYS A 243 -23.29 20.64 6.60
CA LYS A 243 -24.20 20.02 5.63
C LYS A 243 -25.65 19.96 6.13
N GLY A 244 -25.93 20.39 7.35
CA GLY A 244 -27.25 20.27 7.96
C GLY A 244 -27.66 18.83 8.27
N LEU A 245 -26.70 17.93 8.51
CA LEU A 245 -26.93 16.53 8.84
C LEU A 245 -26.94 16.33 10.36
N GLY A 246 -27.83 15.48 10.86
CA GLY A 246 -27.74 14.96 12.22
C GLY A 246 -26.59 13.95 12.33
N LEU A 247 -25.79 14.03 13.40
CA LEU A 247 -24.82 12.99 13.74
C LEU A 247 -25.06 12.54 15.18
N THR A 248 -25.33 11.25 15.37
CA THR A 248 -25.57 10.65 16.68
C THR A 248 -24.64 9.47 16.89
N THR A 249 -24.16 9.32 18.13
CA THR A 249 -23.29 8.20 18.52
C THR A 249 -23.88 7.52 19.74
N GLU A 250 -24.01 6.20 19.69
CA GLU A 250 -24.48 5.35 20.77
C GLU A 250 -23.47 4.23 21.02
N VAL A 251 -22.85 4.25 22.18
CA VAL A 251 -21.80 3.29 22.56
C VAL A 251 -22.26 2.58 23.84
N THR A 252 -22.38 1.25 23.75
CA THR A 252 -22.83 0.41 24.86
C THR A 252 -21.79 -0.65 25.21
N ASP A 253 -21.71 -1.02 26.51
CA ASP A 253 -20.80 -2.09 26.99
C ASP A 253 -19.33 -1.98 26.55
N SER A 254 -18.82 -0.77 26.34
CA SER A 254 -17.49 -0.54 25.77
C SER A 254 -16.53 0.25 26.63
N ASP A 255 -16.85 0.44 27.94
CA ASP A 255 -15.92 1.02 28.93
C ASP A 255 -14.94 -0.06 29.44
N VAL A 256 -14.38 -0.80 28.50
CA VAL A 256 -13.39 -1.86 28.71
C VAL A 256 -12.07 -1.47 28.06
N LEU A 257 -10.96 -1.98 28.60
CA LEU A 257 -9.66 -1.92 27.96
C LEU A 257 -9.48 -3.15 27.07
N VAL A 258 -9.07 -2.92 25.84
CA VAL A 258 -8.80 -4.01 24.89
C VAL A 258 -7.39 -3.90 24.33
N GLU A 259 -6.81 -5.05 24.00
CA GLU A 259 -5.59 -5.15 23.20
C GLU A 259 -5.98 -5.23 21.72
N GLY A 260 -5.52 -4.27 20.91
CA GLY A 260 -5.81 -4.19 19.48
C GLY A 260 -5.05 -3.07 18.80
N ASP A 261 -5.39 -2.81 17.54
CA ASP A 261 -4.80 -1.73 16.75
C ASP A 261 -5.77 -0.54 16.67
N CYS A 262 -5.54 0.45 17.54
CA CYS A 262 -6.35 1.66 17.62
C CYS A 262 -6.24 2.49 16.32
N GLY A 263 -5.05 2.61 15.76
CA GLY A 263 -4.83 3.36 14.54
C GLY A 263 -5.63 2.82 13.36
N ARG A 264 -5.68 1.48 13.21
CA ARG A 264 -6.47 0.81 12.16
C ARG A 264 -7.98 0.94 12.43
N LEU A 265 -8.41 0.86 13.69
CA LEU A 265 -9.81 1.11 14.05
C LEU A 265 -10.25 2.52 13.66
N VAL A 266 -9.46 3.53 14.02
CA VAL A 266 -9.70 4.94 13.63
C VAL A 266 -9.75 5.10 12.12
N GLN A 267 -8.87 4.44 11.40
CA GLN A 267 -8.82 4.51 9.93
C GLN A 267 -10.08 3.90 9.28
N ILE A 268 -10.56 2.75 9.78
CA ILE A 268 -11.82 2.12 9.34
C ILE A 268 -12.99 3.08 9.58
N LEU A 269 -13.10 3.63 10.79
CA LEU A 269 -14.16 4.58 11.17
C LEU A 269 -14.15 5.84 10.32
N ASN A 270 -12.97 6.47 10.15
CA ASN A 270 -12.83 7.67 9.34
C ASN A 270 -13.30 7.45 7.91
N ASN A 271 -12.99 6.28 7.34
CA ASN A 271 -13.39 5.94 5.99
C ASN A 271 -14.90 5.74 5.87
N LEU A 272 -15.52 5.03 6.81
CA LEU A 272 -16.97 4.81 6.81
C LEU A 272 -17.72 6.12 7.09
N LEU A 273 -17.29 6.94 8.06
CA LEU A 273 -17.89 8.24 8.37
C LEU A 273 -17.74 9.25 7.23
N SER A 274 -16.58 9.27 6.58
CA SER A 274 -16.34 10.12 5.41
C SER A 274 -17.28 9.75 4.27
N ASN A 275 -17.50 8.45 4.02
CA ASN A 275 -18.44 7.98 3.03
C ASN A 275 -19.88 8.34 3.41
N ALA A 276 -20.29 8.11 4.63
CA ALA A 276 -21.62 8.49 5.14
C ALA A 276 -21.87 10.00 4.96
N ALA A 277 -20.92 10.83 5.39
CA ALA A 277 -21.02 12.30 5.25
C ALA A 277 -21.00 12.74 3.79
N LYS A 278 -20.33 12.02 2.92
CA LYS A 278 -20.25 12.33 1.48
C LYS A 278 -21.56 12.03 0.76
N PHE A 279 -22.11 10.85 0.96
CA PHE A 279 -23.27 10.34 0.21
C PHE A 279 -24.61 10.68 0.84
N THR A 280 -24.63 11.31 2.02
CA THR A 280 -25.83 11.84 2.64
C THR A 280 -25.96 13.33 2.31
N ARG A 281 -27.07 13.69 1.66
CA ARG A 281 -27.39 15.09 1.35
C ARG A 281 -28.24 15.73 2.44
N THR A 282 -29.21 14.99 2.95
CA THR A 282 -30.14 15.39 4.01
C THR A 282 -30.44 14.21 4.92
N GLY A 283 -30.75 14.46 6.17
CA GLY A 283 -31.06 13.43 7.15
C GLY A 283 -29.99 13.28 8.22
N TYR A 284 -29.57 12.05 8.53
CA TYR A 284 -28.67 11.81 9.64
C TYR A 284 -27.67 10.68 9.36
N ILE A 285 -26.60 10.70 10.18
CA ILE A 285 -25.61 9.64 10.29
C ILE A 285 -25.69 9.13 11.74
N HIS A 286 -25.73 7.81 11.92
CA HIS A 286 -25.77 7.19 13.23
C HIS A 286 -24.64 6.18 13.37
N VAL A 287 -23.86 6.29 14.45
CA VAL A 287 -22.76 5.37 14.79
C VAL A 287 -23.19 4.62 16.04
N GLY A 288 -23.23 3.31 15.97
CA GLY A 288 -23.47 2.46 17.14
C GLY A 288 -22.29 1.52 17.36
N ALA A 289 -21.96 1.26 18.64
CA ALA A 289 -20.91 0.33 19.00
C ALA A 289 -21.24 -0.46 20.27
N GLN A 290 -20.83 -1.72 20.30
CA GLN A 290 -20.97 -2.61 21.47
C GLN A 290 -19.75 -3.54 21.54
N TYR A 291 -19.24 -3.73 22.76
CA TYR A 291 -18.23 -4.74 23.04
C TYR A 291 -18.86 -5.90 23.81
N ARG A 292 -18.79 -7.12 23.24
CA ARG A 292 -19.31 -8.33 23.88
C ARG A 292 -18.57 -9.58 23.41
N ASN A 293 -18.31 -10.50 24.30
CA ASN A 293 -17.67 -11.80 23.99
C ASN A 293 -16.34 -11.67 23.24
N SER A 294 -15.46 -10.79 23.71
CA SER A 294 -14.16 -10.50 23.08
C SER A 294 -14.28 -10.03 21.63
N LYS A 295 -15.36 -9.34 21.29
CA LYS A 295 -15.60 -8.75 19.98
C LYS A 295 -16.12 -7.33 20.13
N LEU A 296 -15.51 -6.41 19.41
CA LEU A 296 -16.02 -5.09 19.15
C LEU A 296 -16.90 -5.15 17.91
N SER A 297 -18.19 -4.87 18.06
CA SER A 297 -19.12 -4.71 16.95
C SER A 297 -19.54 -3.25 16.88
N PHE A 298 -19.41 -2.64 15.70
CA PHE A 298 -19.88 -1.29 15.49
C PHE A 298 -20.48 -1.15 14.10
N PHE A 299 -21.33 -0.14 13.95
CA PHE A 299 -21.93 0.17 12.66
C PHE A 299 -21.95 1.67 12.41
N VAL A 300 -21.91 2.03 11.14
CA VAL A 300 -22.17 3.38 10.64
C VAL A 300 -23.36 3.30 9.70
N ARG A 301 -24.45 3.98 10.08
CA ARG A 301 -25.69 4.07 9.30
C ARG A 301 -25.83 5.48 8.76
N ASP A 302 -26.18 5.59 7.51
CA ASP A 302 -26.52 6.83 6.83
C ASP A 302 -27.90 6.76 6.20
N THR A 303 -28.50 7.92 5.95
CA THR A 303 -29.77 8.08 5.22
C THR A 303 -29.55 8.64 3.82
N GLY A 304 -28.42 8.26 3.21
CA GLY A 304 -27.99 8.75 1.91
C GLY A 304 -28.66 8.07 0.72
N ILE A 305 -27.98 8.10 -0.41
CA ILE A 305 -28.50 7.59 -1.71
C ILE A 305 -28.70 6.07 -1.71
N GLY A 306 -28.06 5.33 -0.81
CA GLY A 306 -28.10 3.87 -0.78
C GLY A 306 -27.33 3.20 -1.92
N ILE A 307 -27.28 1.86 -1.90
CA ILE A 307 -26.49 1.02 -2.82
C ILE A 307 -27.38 -0.11 -3.33
N GLY A 308 -27.42 -0.29 -4.65
CA GLY A 308 -28.14 -1.41 -5.28
C GLY A 308 -27.56 -2.77 -4.95
N LYS A 309 -28.40 -3.80 -4.88
CA LYS A 309 -28.01 -5.16 -4.47
C LYS A 309 -26.85 -5.73 -5.29
N GLU A 310 -26.86 -5.54 -6.59
CA GLU A 310 -25.83 -6.05 -7.51
C GLU A 310 -24.44 -5.47 -7.24
N ARG A 311 -24.40 -4.27 -6.64
CA ARG A 311 -23.17 -3.55 -6.37
C ARG A 311 -22.65 -3.74 -4.94
N GLN A 312 -23.48 -4.24 -4.01
CA GLN A 312 -23.08 -4.40 -2.61
C GLN A 312 -21.87 -5.34 -2.41
N GLU A 313 -21.65 -6.29 -3.28
CA GLU A 313 -20.47 -7.16 -3.27
C GLU A 313 -19.25 -6.46 -3.93
N GLN A 314 -19.50 -5.63 -4.94
CA GLN A 314 -18.47 -4.98 -5.73
C GLN A 314 -17.86 -3.74 -5.05
N ILE A 315 -18.58 -3.06 -4.14
CA ILE A 315 -18.11 -1.85 -3.48
C ILE A 315 -16.83 -2.01 -2.66
N PHE A 316 -16.47 -3.23 -2.30
CA PHE A 316 -15.23 -3.57 -1.61
C PHE A 316 -14.07 -3.89 -2.57
N THR A 317 -14.35 -3.93 -3.87
CA THR A 317 -13.32 -4.08 -4.91
C THR A 317 -12.64 -2.75 -5.13
N ALA A 318 -11.32 -2.76 -5.24
CA ALA A 318 -10.55 -1.54 -5.45
C ALA A 318 -10.89 -0.90 -6.80
N PHE A 319 -11.01 0.44 -6.81
CA PHE A 319 -11.30 1.28 -7.98
C PHE A 319 -12.71 1.15 -8.54
N GLU A 320 -13.59 0.41 -7.88
CA GLU A 320 -15.01 0.39 -8.24
C GLU A 320 -15.70 1.70 -7.81
N ARG A 321 -16.47 2.28 -8.73
CA ARG A 321 -17.20 3.55 -8.56
C ARG A 321 -18.62 3.44 -9.01
N GLY A 322 -19.46 4.35 -8.50
CA GLY A 322 -20.81 4.51 -8.98
C GLY A 322 -20.89 5.13 -10.36
N GLU A 323 -22.02 4.98 -11.01
CA GLU A 323 -22.30 5.52 -12.34
C GLU A 323 -22.74 6.98 -12.29
N THR A 324 -23.28 7.44 -11.16
CA THR A 324 -23.75 8.82 -10.99
C THR A 324 -22.59 9.78 -10.67
N PRO A 325 -22.69 11.08 -11.03
CA PRO A 325 -21.65 12.07 -10.74
C PRO A 325 -21.31 12.16 -9.23
N ASP A 326 -22.28 11.98 -8.34
CA ASP A 326 -22.08 11.98 -6.90
C ASP A 326 -21.34 10.75 -6.42
N GLU A 327 -21.57 9.59 -7.04
CA GLU A 327 -20.89 8.34 -6.75
C GLU A 327 -19.47 8.29 -7.32
N GLN A 328 -19.22 9.01 -8.40
CA GLN A 328 -17.89 9.12 -9.02
C GLN A 328 -16.90 9.95 -8.21
N GLN A 329 -17.35 10.69 -7.21
CA GLN A 329 -16.47 11.43 -6.30
C GLN A 329 -15.65 10.47 -5.42
N GLY A 330 -14.33 10.45 -5.57
CA GLY A 330 -13.38 9.63 -4.79
C GLY A 330 -12.76 8.52 -5.62
N PHE A 331 -11.75 7.88 -5.06
CA PHE A 331 -10.84 7.00 -5.79
C PHE A 331 -11.28 5.53 -5.83
N GLY A 332 -12.42 5.18 -5.21
CA GLY A 332 -12.86 3.79 -5.12
C GLY A 332 -11.90 2.89 -4.29
N LEU A 333 -11.01 3.50 -3.50
CA LEU A 333 -10.05 2.76 -2.67
C LEU A 333 -10.49 2.63 -1.21
N GLY A 334 -11.32 3.54 -0.73
CA GLY A 334 -11.65 3.64 0.68
C GLY A 334 -12.26 2.35 1.23
N LEU A 335 -13.34 1.86 0.65
CA LEU A 335 -13.99 0.62 1.11
C LEU A 335 -13.13 -0.62 0.88
N ALA A 336 -12.33 -0.65 -0.19
CA ALA A 336 -11.37 -1.73 -0.43
C ALA A 336 -10.27 -1.77 0.66
N ILE A 337 -9.74 -0.62 1.05
CA ILE A 337 -8.82 -0.48 2.18
C ILE A 337 -9.51 -0.92 3.47
N THR A 338 -10.74 -0.46 3.73
CA THR A 338 -11.51 -0.87 4.91
C THR A 338 -11.67 -2.38 4.97
N TYR A 339 -12.05 -3.03 3.86
CA TYR A 339 -12.17 -4.48 3.78
C TYR A 339 -10.87 -5.20 4.11
N LYS A 340 -9.74 -4.74 3.52
CA LYS A 340 -8.42 -5.31 3.79
C LYS A 340 -8.00 -5.12 5.25
N LEU A 341 -8.25 -3.94 5.83
CA LEU A 341 -7.97 -3.67 7.25
C LEU A 341 -8.78 -4.56 8.18
N VAL A 342 -10.08 -4.70 7.93
CA VAL A 342 -10.94 -5.59 8.70
C VAL A 342 -10.46 -7.04 8.60
N THR A 343 -10.04 -7.47 7.41
CA THR A 343 -9.47 -8.81 7.18
C THR A 343 -8.14 -8.98 7.90
N LEU A 344 -7.25 -7.99 7.85
CA LEU A 344 -5.97 -7.96 8.57
C LEU A 344 -6.16 -8.10 10.08
N LEU A 345 -7.22 -7.48 10.62
CA LEU A 345 -7.61 -7.58 12.03
C LEU A 345 -8.45 -8.84 12.35
N ALA A 346 -8.52 -9.81 11.43
CA ALA A 346 -9.30 -11.03 11.55
C ALA A 346 -10.81 -10.79 11.83
N GLY A 347 -11.33 -9.65 11.38
CA GLY A 347 -12.72 -9.24 11.53
C GLY A 347 -13.59 -9.57 10.33
N THR A 348 -14.81 -9.03 10.37
CA THR A 348 -15.79 -9.12 9.28
C THR A 348 -16.46 -7.76 9.06
N ILE A 349 -16.74 -7.42 7.81
CA ILE A 349 -17.53 -6.25 7.42
C ILE A 349 -18.72 -6.68 6.57
N ARG A 350 -19.88 -6.08 6.80
CA ARG A 350 -21.09 -6.30 6.03
C ARG A 350 -21.73 -4.96 5.66
N VAL A 351 -22.50 -4.96 4.60
CA VAL A 351 -23.31 -3.82 4.17
C VAL A 351 -24.76 -4.25 4.01
N GLN A 352 -25.65 -3.41 4.50
CA GLN A 352 -27.08 -3.49 4.26
C GLN A 352 -27.52 -2.14 3.71
N SER A 353 -28.05 -2.12 2.50
CA SER A 353 -28.38 -0.88 1.84
C SER A 353 -29.58 -1.05 0.91
N THR A 354 -30.35 0.01 0.77
CA THR A 354 -31.46 0.09 -0.19
C THR A 354 -31.39 1.45 -0.91
N PRO A 355 -31.43 1.46 -2.24
CA PRO A 355 -31.43 2.73 -2.98
C PRO A 355 -32.49 3.70 -2.47
N GLY A 356 -32.07 4.95 -2.22
CA GLY A 356 -32.93 6.01 -1.70
C GLY A 356 -33.21 5.97 -0.18
N HIS A 357 -32.74 4.95 0.55
CA HIS A 357 -32.99 4.78 2.01
C HIS A 357 -31.70 4.78 2.83
N GLY A 358 -30.54 4.87 2.17
CA GLY A 358 -29.23 4.90 2.82
C GLY A 358 -28.58 3.53 2.97
N SER A 359 -27.51 3.51 3.76
CA SER A 359 -26.68 2.32 3.97
C SER A 359 -26.33 2.12 5.43
N THR A 360 -26.10 0.89 5.82
CA THR A 360 -25.56 0.49 7.12
C THR A 360 -24.37 -0.41 6.88
N PHE A 361 -23.19 0.04 7.32
CA PHE A 361 -21.97 -0.75 7.32
C PHE A 361 -21.74 -1.29 8.72
N GLU A 362 -21.70 -2.59 8.87
CA GLU A 362 -21.46 -3.29 10.14
C GLU A 362 -20.07 -3.93 10.12
N VAL A 363 -19.29 -3.65 11.15
CA VAL A 363 -17.94 -4.19 11.34
C VAL A 363 -17.87 -4.93 12.66
N CYS A 364 -17.29 -6.12 12.66
CA CYS A 364 -17.02 -6.92 13.85
C CYS A 364 -15.53 -7.28 13.88
N LEU A 365 -14.84 -6.85 14.95
CA LEU A 365 -13.42 -7.08 15.16
C LEU A 365 -13.20 -7.91 16.42
N PRO A 366 -12.46 -9.02 16.36
CA PRO A 366 -12.04 -9.73 17.56
C PRO A 366 -11.01 -8.87 18.29
N MET A 367 -11.25 -8.58 19.57
CA MET A 367 -10.35 -7.82 20.42
C MET A 367 -10.36 -8.46 21.80
N ARG A 368 -9.20 -8.71 22.37
CA ARG A 368 -9.09 -9.31 23.69
C ARG A 368 -9.21 -8.24 24.77
N GLU A 369 -10.09 -8.46 25.72
CA GLU A 369 -10.16 -7.64 26.95
C GLU A 369 -8.88 -7.83 27.79
N THR A 370 -8.40 -6.76 28.38
CA THR A 370 -7.19 -6.77 29.21
C THR A 370 -7.39 -5.88 30.44
N ASP A 371 -6.88 -6.36 31.56
CA ASP A 371 -6.81 -5.59 32.82
C ASP A 371 -5.56 -4.69 32.86
N GLY A 372 -4.84 -4.57 31.74
CA GLY A 372 -3.62 -3.80 31.62
C GLY A 372 -3.84 -2.36 32.03
N ARG A 373 -3.01 -1.86 32.94
CA ARG A 373 -2.93 -0.41 33.18
C ARG A 373 -2.51 0.22 31.85
N THR A 374 -3.33 1.10 31.32
CA THR A 374 -2.88 2.03 30.29
C THR A 374 -1.74 2.83 30.88
N ASP A 375 -0.50 2.46 30.55
CA ASP A 375 0.54 3.46 30.58
C ASP A 375 0.17 4.45 29.48
N THR A 376 -0.17 5.64 29.93
CA THR A 376 -0.53 6.79 29.12
C THR A 376 -1.97 6.86 28.60
N ALA A 377 -2.81 7.55 29.38
CA ALA A 377 -3.34 8.76 28.77
C ALA A 377 -2.13 9.55 28.20
N LYS A 378 -1.90 9.51 26.91
CA LYS A 378 -1.28 10.63 26.21
C LYS A 378 -2.27 11.79 26.39
N ILE A 379 -2.21 12.44 27.54
CA ILE A 379 -2.64 13.80 27.69
C ILE A 379 -1.90 14.50 26.56
N LEU A 380 -2.61 14.90 25.51
CA LEU A 380 -2.05 15.86 24.57
C LEU A 380 -1.58 17.00 25.47
N PRO A 381 -0.26 17.26 25.57
CA PRO A 381 0.18 18.37 26.38
C PRO A 381 -0.55 19.59 25.84
N GLU A 382 -1.19 20.37 26.72
CA GLU A 382 -1.56 21.74 26.38
C GLU A 382 -0.34 22.31 25.68
N TYR A 383 -0.49 22.70 24.43
CA TYR A 383 0.60 23.29 23.67
C TYR A 383 1.04 24.51 24.45
N GLY A 384 2.19 24.42 25.13
CA GLY A 384 2.83 25.57 25.75
C GLY A 384 3.07 26.62 24.70
N ASP A 385 3.17 27.86 25.11
CA ASP A 385 3.55 28.96 24.24
C ASP A 385 4.94 28.64 23.64
N LEU A 386 4.97 28.34 22.34
CA LEU A 386 6.19 28.01 21.59
C LEU A 386 6.88 29.26 21.05
N SER A 387 6.32 30.44 21.33
CA SER A 387 6.87 31.71 20.83
C SER A 387 8.28 31.95 21.40
N GLY A 388 9.19 32.31 20.51
CA GLY A 388 10.60 32.55 20.85
C GLY A 388 11.52 31.34 20.86
N MET A 389 10.99 30.11 20.63
CA MET A 389 11.86 28.95 20.42
C MET A 389 12.67 29.10 19.13
N ARG A 390 13.94 28.72 19.21
CA ARG A 390 14.85 28.73 18.06
C ARG A 390 15.08 27.31 17.54
N VAL A 391 14.64 27.06 16.32
CA VAL A 391 14.75 25.77 15.63
C VAL A 391 15.83 25.87 14.55
N LEU A 392 16.66 24.84 14.45
CA LEU A 392 17.63 24.71 13.36
C LEU A 392 17.17 23.55 12.45
N ALA A 393 16.77 23.85 11.22
CA ALA A 393 16.32 22.86 10.26
C ALA A 393 17.43 22.56 9.24
N ILE A 394 17.65 21.26 8.97
CA ILE A 394 18.53 20.80 7.90
C ILE A 394 17.80 19.87 6.94
N ASP A 395 17.86 20.20 5.66
CA ASP A 395 17.25 19.48 4.55
C ASP A 395 18.01 19.83 3.26
N ASP A 396 18.22 18.91 2.34
CA ASP A 396 18.87 19.19 1.06
C ASP A 396 17.90 19.81 0.02
N ASP A 397 16.60 19.87 0.33
CA ASP A 397 15.59 20.57 -0.47
C ASP A 397 15.33 21.99 0.08
N ARG A 398 15.84 23.00 -0.66
CA ARG A 398 15.63 24.41 -0.33
C ARG A 398 14.15 24.81 -0.24
N MET A 399 13.30 24.22 -1.07
CA MET A 399 11.86 24.53 -1.07
C MET A 399 11.21 24.01 0.21
N GLN A 400 11.61 22.84 0.67
CA GLN A 400 11.13 22.26 1.93
C GLN A 400 11.56 23.12 3.12
N LEU A 401 12.81 23.60 3.14
CA LEU A 401 13.29 24.53 4.17
C LEU A 401 12.51 25.85 4.19
N ASP A 402 12.22 26.43 3.03
CA ASP A 402 11.43 27.67 2.93
C ASP A 402 10.00 27.48 3.49
N ILE A 403 9.39 26.35 3.22
CA ILE A 403 8.07 25.99 3.76
C ILE A 403 8.17 25.83 5.28
N THR A 404 9.13 25.07 5.76
CA THR A 404 9.38 24.81 7.18
C THR A 404 9.57 26.11 7.94
N GLN A 405 10.43 27.01 7.45
CA GLN A 405 10.68 28.31 8.06
C GLN A 405 9.38 29.14 8.18
N LYS A 406 8.59 29.21 7.10
CA LYS A 406 7.32 29.95 7.11
C LYS A 406 6.27 29.31 8.03
N MET A 407 6.26 27.99 8.16
CA MET A 407 5.37 27.28 9.07
C MET A 407 5.72 27.61 10.53
N TYR A 408 6.98 27.52 10.92
CA TYR A 408 7.42 27.81 12.29
C TYR A 408 7.20 29.29 12.66
N ALA A 409 7.46 30.20 11.73
CA ALA A 409 7.18 31.62 11.92
C ALA A 409 5.69 31.92 12.26
N ARG A 410 4.73 31.12 11.76
CA ARG A 410 3.31 31.23 12.10
C ARG A 410 3.01 30.94 13.58
N TYR A 411 3.86 30.14 14.21
CA TYR A 411 3.75 29.77 15.63
C TYR A 411 4.65 30.62 16.51
N GLY A 412 5.24 31.71 15.97
CA GLY A 412 6.11 32.60 16.71
C GLY A 412 7.52 32.04 16.99
N MET A 413 7.90 30.95 16.30
CA MET A 413 9.22 30.34 16.42
C MET A 413 10.19 30.92 15.39
N GLU A 414 11.48 31.07 15.77
CA GLU A 414 12.55 31.39 14.86
C GLU A 414 13.14 30.11 14.27
N CYS A 415 13.23 30.03 12.95
CA CYS A 415 13.80 28.86 12.27
C CYS A 415 14.93 29.26 11.35
N ASP A 416 16.14 28.82 11.69
CA ASP A 416 17.33 28.92 10.82
C ASP A 416 17.40 27.65 9.96
N CYS A 417 17.70 27.79 8.67
CA CYS A 417 17.70 26.73 7.68
C CYS A 417 19.10 26.46 7.14
N CYS A 418 19.47 25.19 7.02
CA CYS A 418 20.75 24.71 6.51
C CYS A 418 20.55 23.71 5.39
N LEU A 419 21.25 23.87 4.28
CA LEU A 419 21.19 22.97 3.12
C LEU A 419 22.19 21.81 3.22
N ASN A 420 23.19 21.94 4.08
CA ASN A 420 24.28 20.98 4.22
C ASN A 420 24.87 20.99 5.63
N ILE A 421 25.71 20.01 5.91
CA ILE A 421 26.34 19.83 7.21
C ILE A 421 27.25 20.98 7.59
N SER A 422 27.92 21.63 6.62
CA SER A 422 28.83 22.76 6.88
C SER A 422 28.05 23.94 7.42
N GLU A 423 26.89 24.26 6.83
CA GLU A 423 26.01 25.33 7.31
C GLU A 423 25.42 25.00 8.69
N LEU A 424 25.05 23.74 8.94
CA LEU A 424 24.59 23.29 10.25
C LEU A 424 25.64 23.56 11.35
N ILE A 425 26.88 23.15 11.10
CA ILE A 425 27.96 23.33 12.07
C ILE A 425 28.22 24.81 12.29
N GLU A 426 28.19 25.63 11.26
CA GLU A 426 28.41 27.08 11.36
C GLU A 426 27.30 27.77 12.15
N ALA A 427 26.02 27.38 11.91
CA ALA A 427 24.87 27.87 12.66
C ALA A 427 24.98 27.54 14.15
N LEU A 428 25.33 26.29 14.48
CA LEU A 428 25.52 25.82 15.86
C LEU A 428 26.69 26.49 16.60
N ARG A 429 27.69 26.99 15.88
CA ARG A 429 28.79 27.77 16.45
C ARG A 429 28.36 29.18 16.78
N ARG A 430 27.50 29.79 15.95
CA ARG A 430 27.07 31.19 16.07
C ARG A 430 25.96 31.41 17.05
N ASN A 431 25.00 30.48 17.08
CA ASN A 431 23.74 30.63 17.79
C ASN A 431 23.46 29.44 18.71
N ARG A 432 22.53 29.64 19.67
CA ARG A 432 21.95 28.59 20.46
C ARG A 432 20.56 28.23 19.91
N TYR A 433 20.23 26.96 19.95
CA TYR A 433 18.97 26.44 19.47
C TYR A 433 18.33 25.56 20.55
N ASP A 434 17.00 25.44 20.50
CA ASP A 434 16.22 24.62 21.41
C ASP A 434 15.91 23.24 20.79
N LEU A 435 15.93 23.15 19.44
CA LEU A 435 15.60 21.96 18.68
C LEU A 435 16.35 21.94 17.35
N VAL A 436 16.80 20.76 16.93
CA VAL A 436 17.23 20.49 15.54
C VAL A 436 16.16 19.65 14.85
N LEU A 437 15.77 20.08 13.66
CA LEU A 437 14.92 19.33 12.74
C LEU A 437 15.78 18.81 11.59
N THR A 438 15.77 17.52 11.33
CA THR A 438 16.54 16.91 10.24
C THR A 438 15.66 16.05 9.35
N ASP A 439 15.81 16.16 8.02
CA ASP A 439 15.28 15.10 7.17
C ASP A 439 16.09 13.82 7.34
N MET A 440 15.40 12.68 7.22
CA MET A 440 16.04 11.36 7.32
C MET A 440 16.81 10.97 6.07
N ARG A 441 16.49 11.56 4.92
CA ARG A 441 17.12 11.23 3.64
C ARG A 441 17.70 12.46 2.96
N MET A 442 18.93 12.75 3.24
CA MET A 442 19.68 13.80 2.56
C MET A 442 20.84 13.18 1.77
N SER A 443 21.29 13.89 0.75
CA SER A 443 22.31 13.41 -0.19
C SER A 443 23.70 13.23 0.45
N GLU A 444 24.09 14.09 1.38
CA GLU A 444 25.41 14.06 2.01
C GLU A 444 25.48 13.14 3.24
N MET A 445 24.45 13.16 4.08
CA MET A 445 24.40 12.43 5.34
C MET A 445 22.93 12.23 5.72
N ASP A 446 22.57 11.05 6.18
CA ASP A 446 21.21 10.79 6.68
C ASP A 446 20.98 11.39 8.07
N GLY A 447 19.72 11.42 8.52
CA GLY A 447 19.35 11.98 9.82
C GLY A 447 20.06 11.29 11.01
N TYR A 448 20.37 9.98 10.91
CA TYR A 448 21.15 9.28 11.93
C TYR A 448 22.61 9.76 11.96
N GLY A 449 23.19 10.04 10.81
CA GLY A 449 24.51 10.64 10.69
C GLY A 449 24.56 12.03 11.33
N VAL A 450 23.54 12.86 11.10
CA VAL A 450 23.39 14.18 11.76
C VAL A 450 23.32 14.02 13.28
N LEU A 451 22.51 13.09 13.79
CA LEU A 451 22.42 12.82 15.22
C LEU A 451 23.76 12.37 15.80
N ALA A 452 24.45 11.42 15.15
CA ALA A 452 25.77 10.94 15.56
C ALA A 452 26.81 12.08 15.58
N LEU A 453 26.82 12.93 14.56
CA LEU A 453 27.69 14.09 14.48
C LEU A 453 27.43 15.06 15.65
N LEU A 454 26.17 15.38 15.94
CA LEU A 454 25.81 16.26 17.05
C LEU A 454 26.24 15.69 18.40
N ARG A 455 26.00 14.40 18.66
CA ARG A 455 26.37 13.72 19.91
C ARG A 455 27.88 13.56 20.07
N GLY A 456 28.63 13.39 18.97
CA GLY A 456 30.09 13.31 18.93
C GLY A 456 30.81 14.64 18.94
N SER A 457 30.10 15.75 18.71
CA SER A 457 30.73 17.08 18.60
C SER A 457 31.06 17.66 19.98
N ASN A 458 32.11 18.52 20.02
CA ASN A 458 32.51 19.27 21.23
C ASN A 458 31.83 20.65 21.31
N LEU A 459 30.79 20.90 20.52
CA LEU A 459 30.04 22.16 20.55
C LEU A 459 29.06 22.10 21.73
N GLY A 460 29.29 22.81 22.79
CA GLY A 460 28.76 22.73 24.15
C GLY A 460 27.28 22.34 24.36
N GLN A 461 26.38 22.71 23.42
CA GLN A 461 24.93 22.39 23.54
C GLN A 461 24.48 21.17 22.75
N THR A 462 25.27 20.68 21.78
CA THR A 462 24.85 19.68 20.80
C THR A 462 24.62 18.29 21.38
N ARG A 463 25.26 17.96 22.50
CA ARG A 463 25.12 16.65 23.14
C ARG A 463 23.73 16.39 23.75
N THR A 464 23.07 17.45 24.21
CA THR A 464 21.75 17.37 24.88
C THR A 464 20.64 17.98 24.06
N LEU A 465 20.98 18.65 22.93
CA LEU A 465 20.03 19.33 22.07
C LEU A 465 19.03 18.29 21.49
N PRO A 466 17.71 18.46 21.67
CA PRO A 466 16.72 17.61 21.05
C PRO A 466 16.87 17.59 19.53
N VAL A 467 16.75 16.41 18.94
CA VAL A 467 16.78 16.24 17.47
C VAL A 467 15.50 15.53 17.07
N LEU A 468 14.75 16.13 16.19
CA LEU A 468 13.52 15.58 15.63
C LEU A 468 13.75 15.21 14.16
N ALA A 469 13.53 13.96 13.83
CA ALA A 469 13.61 13.49 12.46
C ALA A 469 12.27 13.65 11.73
N VAL A 470 12.33 14.18 10.52
CA VAL A 470 11.20 14.21 9.59
C VAL A 470 11.43 13.14 8.54
N THR A 471 10.45 12.28 8.30
CA THR A 471 10.56 11.25 7.29
C THR A 471 9.23 11.03 6.60
N ALA A 472 9.28 10.85 5.29
CA ALA A 472 8.14 10.39 4.50
C ALA A 472 7.93 8.87 4.59
N GLN A 473 8.84 8.13 5.26
CA GLN A 473 8.75 6.69 5.43
C GLN A 473 8.17 6.32 6.80
N SER A 474 7.05 5.62 6.77
CA SER A 474 6.40 5.06 7.98
C SER A 474 6.96 3.71 8.43
N ASP A 475 7.98 3.18 7.75
CA ASP A 475 8.43 1.79 7.93
C ASP A 475 9.47 1.61 9.05
N LYS A 476 9.99 2.69 9.62
CA LYS A 476 10.90 2.62 10.76
C LYS A 476 10.19 3.07 12.01
N LYS A 477 10.13 2.19 13.01
CA LYS A 477 9.61 2.53 14.33
C LYS A 477 10.41 3.72 14.90
N PRO A 478 9.74 4.72 15.49
CA PRO A 478 10.41 5.90 16.04
C PRO A 478 11.28 5.61 17.26
N GLU A 479 11.34 4.38 17.73
CA GLU A 479 11.99 3.95 18.98
C GLU A 479 13.52 4.02 18.97
N HIS A 480 14.16 4.39 17.86
CA HIS A 480 15.62 4.37 17.71
C HIS A 480 16.22 5.63 17.09
N PHE A 481 15.54 6.78 17.24
CA PHE A 481 16.12 8.07 16.85
C PHE A 481 16.49 8.93 18.06
#